data_db89941db3bee5526a0a1061bdb33d50
#
_entry.id   db89941db3bee5526a0a1061bdb33d50
#
_cell.length_a   1.000
_cell.length_b   1.000
_cell.length_c   1.000
_cell.angle_alpha   90.00
_cell.angle_beta   90.00
_cell.angle_gamma   90.00
#
_symmetry.space_group_name_H-M   'P 1'
#
loop_
_entity.id
_entity.type
_entity.pdbx_description
1 polymer ?
#
loop_
_entity_poly.entity_id
_entity_poly.type
_entity_poly.pdbx_seq_one_letter_code
_entity_poly.pdbx_strand_id
1 'polypeptide(L)'
;MTPEVLIERMKTHIHTVVGRYKGKIHGWDVVNEAIEDDGSYRNSRFYQILGDDFIKYAFQFAHEADPDAELYYNDYSMANPGKRGGVVAMVKKLQEQGVKIDGIGMQAHVSLEHPELSEFEASMEAFGALGMKVMITEMDVSVLPMAIRSFDSDIARNVEYQERLNPYTAGLPDSVRVAFDDRYVDFFKLFLKHDDYVTRVTVWGVNDGDSWKNDFPVRGRTDYTLFFDRDNQPKSVISRLIDLAKEN
;
A
#
# COMPACT_ATOMS: atom_id res chain seq x y z
N MET A 1 -13.08 12.59 24.28
CA MET A 1 -13.40 13.42 23.11
C MET A 1 -14.79 13.00 22.68
N THR A 2 -15.69 13.95 22.42
CA THR A 2 -17.03 13.63 21.89
C THR A 2 -17.00 13.45 20.37
N PRO A 3 -18.01 12.80 19.78
CA PRO A 3 -18.12 12.67 18.31
C PRO A 3 -18.05 14.00 17.58
N GLU A 4 -18.76 15.00 18.05
CA GLU A 4 -18.85 16.34 17.42
C GLU A 4 -17.48 17.02 17.38
N VAL A 5 -16.73 16.93 18.49
CA VAL A 5 -15.37 17.49 18.58
C VAL A 5 -14.39 16.76 17.64
N LEU A 6 -14.54 15.44 17.49
CA LEU A 6 -13.70 14.68 16.57
C LEU A 6 -14.02 15.03 15.12
N ILE A 7 -15.29 15.09 14.75
CA ILE A 7 -15.74 15.47 13.41
C ILE A 7 -15.20 16.87 13.03
N GLU A 8 -15.32 17.84 13.93
CA GLU A 8 -14.82 19.21 13.68
C GLU A 8 -13.29 19.25 13.52
N ARG A 9 -12.56 18.47 14.32
CA ARG A 9 -11.09 18.35 14.16
C ARG A 9 -10.70 17.70 12.83
N MET A 10 -11.39 16.65 12.43
CA MET A 10 -11.18 16.00 11.14
C MET A 10 -11.44 16.98 10.01
N LYS A 11 -12.58 17.68 10.06
CA LYS A 11 -12.95 18.69 9.05
C LYS A 11 -11.89 19.78 8.96
N THR A 12 -11.53 20.38 10.07
CA THR A 12 -10.52 21.45 10.11
C THR A 12 -9.18 20.99 9.54
N HIS A 13 -8.71 19.81 9.94
CA HIS A 13 -7.45 19.26 9.46
C HIS A 13 -7.49 19.02 7.95
N ILE A 14 -8.49 18.28 7.47
CA ILE A 14 -8.62 17.91 6.06
C ILE A 14 -8.78 19.16 5.18
N HIS A 15 -9.64 20.07 5.56
CA HIS A 15 -9.83 21.34 4.82
C HIS A 15 -8.55 22.18 4.78
N THR A 16 -7.78 22.20 5.87
CA THR A 16 -6.50 22.92 5.90
C THR A 16 -5.48 22.30 4.96
N VAL A 17 -5.30 20.98 5.04
CA VAL A 17 -4.25 20.26 4.28
C VAL A 17 -4.65 20.16 2.80
N VAL A 18 -5.81 19.61 2.50
CA VAL A 18 -6.28 19.42 1.12
C VAL A 18 -6.49 20.77 0.44
N GLY A 19 -7.15 21.73 1.13
CA GLY A 19 -7.39 23.07 0.61
C GLY A 19 -6.11 23.84 0.30
N ARG A 20 -5.03 23.66 1.10
CA ARG A 20 -3.72 24.28 0.83
C ARG A 20 -3.14 23.85 -0.52
N TYR A 21 -3.37 22.60 -0.92
CA TYR A 21 -2.82 22.02 -2.14
C TYR A 21 -3.84 21.84 -3.26
N LYS A 22 -5.01 22.46 -3.12
CA LYS A 22 -6.08 22.42 -4.12
C LYS A 22 -5.58 22.72 -5.51
N GLY A 23 -5.88 21.84 -6.47
CA GLY A 23 -5.46 21.92 -7.85
C GLY A 23 -3.96 21.68 -8.11
N LYS A 24 -3.20 21.26 -7.09
CA LYS A 24 -1.76 20.91 -7.21
C LYS A 24 -1.49 19.43 -6.97
N ILE A 25 -2.31 18.76 -6.18
CA ILE A 25 -2.22 17.33 -5.90
C ILE A 25 -3.37 16.65 -6.63
N HIS A 26 -3.04 15.64 -7.45
CA HIS A 26 -4.02 14.94 -8.27
C HIS A 26 -4.90 13.99 -7.48
N GLY A 27 -4.39 13.40 -6.41
CA GLY A 27 -5.15 12.45 -5.58
C GLY A 27 -4.58 12.32 -4.18
N TRP A 28 -5.45 11.93 -3.24
CA TRP A 28 -5.15 11.82 -1.82
C TRP A 28 -5.48 10.41 -1.30
N ASP A 29 -4.57 9.84 -0.54
CA ASP A 29 -4.89 8.73 0.36
C ASP A 29 -5.64 9.30 1.55
N VAL A 30 -6.98 9.33 1.44
CA VAL A 30 -7.86 10.02 2.41
C VAL A 30 -7.94 9.27 3.72
N VAL A 31 -7.99 7.94 3.65
CA VAL A 31 -7.96 7.04 4.80
C VAL A 31 -6.95 5.94 4.53
N ASN A 32 -6.06 5.73 5.50
CA ASN A 32 -5.02 4.73 5.44
C ASN A 32 -5.23 3.68 6.53
N GLU A 33 -5.17 2.38 6.16
CA GLU A 33 -5.06 1.24 7.04
C GLU A 33 -6.21 1.11 8.08
N ALA A 34 -7.45 1.19 7.64
CA ALA A 34 -8.62 1.12 8.51
C ALA A 34 -9.26 -0.27 8.60
N ILE A 35 -8.81 -1.25 7.80
CA ILE A 35 -9.35 -2.61 7.74
C ILE A 35 -8.27 -3.60 8.17
N GLU A 36 -8.61 -4.50 9.10
CA GLU A 36 -7.73 -5.57 9.55
C GLU A 36 -7.71 -6.75 8.55
N ASP A 37 -6.76 -7.68 8.71
CA ASP A 37 -6.58 -8.81 7.79
C ASP A 37 -7.78 -9.75 7.72
N ASP A 38 -8.62 -9.79 8.76
CA ASP A 38 -9.86 -10.56 8.80
C ASP A 38 -11.07 -9.83 8.15
N GLY A 39 -10.87 -8.60 7.68
CA GLY A 39 -11.89 -7.76 7.07
C GLY A 39 -12.67 -6.88 8.06
N SER A 40 -12.40 -6.97 9.35
CA SER A 40 -13.00 -6.10 10.35
C SER A 40 -12.38 -4.70 10.34
N TYR A 41 -13.10 -3.70 10.86
CA TYR A 41 -12.51 -2.37 11.05
C TYR A 41 -11.49 -2.36 12.18
N ARG A 42 -10.35 -1.71 11.92
CA ARG A 42 -9.32 -1.47 12.94
C ARG A 42 -9.92 -0.72 14.13
N ASN A 43 -9.65 -1.20 15.35
CA ASN A 43 -10.11 -0.58 16.58
C ASN A 43 -9.33 0.73 16.90
N SER A 44 -9.29 1.64 15.95
CA SER A 44 -8.67 2.97 16.08
C SER A 44 -9.50 3.89 16.97
N ARG A 45 -8.90 5.00 17.43
CA ARG A 45 -9.65 6.04 18.17
C ARG A 45 -10.77 6.67 17.33
N PHE A 46 -10.60 6.75 16.03
CA PHE A 46 -11.66 7.21 15.11
C PHE A 46 -12.85 6.25 15.14
N TYR A 47 -12.56 4.94 14.99
CA TYR A 47 -13.59 3.91 15.00
C TYR A 47 -14.28 3.80 16.36
N GLN A 48 -13.54 3.89 17.48
CA GLN A 48 -14.12 3.84 18.84
C GLN A 48 -15.11 4.97 19.12
N ILE A 49 -14.94 6.13 18.47
CA ILE A 49 -15.77 7.32 18.73
C ILE A 49 -16.88 7.47 17.70
N LEU A 50 -16.62 7.17 16.42
CA LEU A 50 -17.53 7.44 15.31
C LEU A 50 -18.05 6.16 14.62
N GLY A 51 -17.62 4.98 15.06
CA GLY A 51 -17.86 3.77 14.27
C GLY A 51 -17.18 3.89 12.91
N ASP A 52 -17.66 3.20 11.92
CA ASP A 52 -17.14 3.25 10.55
C ASP A 52 -17.53 4.52 9.78
N ASP A 53 -18.41 5.35 10.33
CA ASP A 53 -18.77 6.64 9.73
C ASP A 53 -17.60 7.64 9.64
N PHE A 54 -16.50 7.43 10.40
CA PHE A 54 -15.32 8.29 10.27
C PHE A 54 -14.74 8.29 8.86
N ILE A 55 -14.82 7.15 8.15
CA ILE A 55 -14.35 7.02 6.76
C ILE A 55 -15.20 7.92 5.85
N LYS A 56 -16.52 7.83 5.95
CA LYS A 56 -17.44 8.69 5.22
C LYS A 56 -17.12 10.18 5.43
N TYR A 57 -16.97 10.61 6.68
CA TYR A 57 -16.66 12.01 6.99
C TYR A 57 -15.32 12.43 6.37
N ALA A 58 -14.30 11.59 6.44
CA ALA A 58 -12.99 11.90 5.86
C ALA A 58 -13.10 12.14 4.34
N PHE A 59 -13.76 11.24 3.61
CA PHE A 59 -13.96 11.38 2.16
C PHE A 59 -14.84 12.60 1.80
N GLN A 60 -15.90 12.86 2.54
CA GLN A 60 -16.75 14.05 2.33
C GLN A 60 -15.95 15.34 2.51
N PHE A 61 -15.16 15.45 3.58
CA PHE A 61 -14.36 16.66 3.85
C PHE A 61 -13.24 16.85 2.82
N ALA A 62 -12.63 15.78 2.34
CA ALA A 62 -11.64 15.85 1.28
C ALA A 62 -12.28 16.34 -0.04
N HIS A 63 -13.45 15.82 -0.40
CA HIS A 63 -14.20 16.25 -1.57
C HIS A 63 -14.68 17.71 -1.44
N GLU A 64 -15.15 18.14 -0.26
CA GLU A 64 -15.51 19.54 0.00
C GLU A 64 -14.32 20.48 -0.21
N ALA A 65 -13.12 20.07 0.23
CA ALA A 65 -11.91 20.88 0.13
C ALA A 65 -11.34 20.98 -1.29
N ASP A 66 -11.30 19.87 -2.02
CA ASP A 66 -10.89 19.80 -3.43
C ASP A 66 -11.76 18.81 -4.21
N PRO A 67 -12.83 19.30 -4.87
CA PRO A 67 -13.76 18.46 -5.62
C PRO A 67 -13.13 17.73 -6.82
N ASP A 68 -12.04 18.26 -7.37
CA ASP A 68 -11.40 17.75 -8.59
C ASP A 68 -10.33 16.69 -8.28
N ALA A 69 -9.84 16.63 -7.03
CA ALA A 69 -8.86 15.63 -6.64
C ALA A 69 -9.48 14.22 -6.60
N GLU A 70 -8.69 13.23 -6.97
CA GLU A 70 -9.03 11.82 -6.80
C GLU A 70 -8.87 11.41 -5.33
N LEU A 71 -9.80 10.61 -4.82
CA LEU A 71 -9.85 10.21 -3.42
C LEU A 71 -9.70 8.70 -3.28
N TYR A 72 -8.69 8.26 -2.53
CA TYR A 72 -8.30 6.86 -2.39
C TYR A 72 -8.41 6.38 -0.95
N TYR A 73 -8.75 5.11 -0.81
CA TYR A 73 -8.48 4.33 0.39
C TYR A 73 -7.20 3.52 0.18
N ASN A 74 -6.24 3.56 1.11
CA ASN A 74 -4.95 2.88 1.00
C ASN A 74 -4.77 1.87 2.14
N ASP A 75 -4.22 0.66 1.83
CA ASP A 75 -3.94 -0.34 2.88
C ASP A 75 -2.86 -1.35 2.44
N TYR A 76 -2.24 -2.00 3.43
CA TYR A 76 -1.34 -3.14 3.25
C TYR A 76 -2.10 -4.47 3.18
N SER A 77 -1.40 -5.56 2.89
CA SER A 77 -1.93 -6.94 2.86
C SER A 77 -3.22 -7.12 2.04
N MET A 78 -3.42 -6.28 1.03
CA MET A 78 -4.64 -6.25 0.21
C MET A 78 -4.90 -7.53 -0.58
N ALA A 79 -3.88 -8.38 -0.77
CA ALA A 79 -4.04 -9.72 -1.36
C ALA A 79 -4.78 -10.70 -0.44
N ASN A 80 -4.88 -10.39 0.87
CA ASN A 80 -5.58 -11.24 1.82
C ASN A 80 -7.09 -11.26 1.53
N PRO A 81 -7.71 -12.44 1.34
CA PRO A 81 -9.15 -12.55 1.03
C PRO A 81 -10.07 -11.91 2.08
N GLY A 82 -9.73 -11.99 3.37
CA GLY A 82 -10.48 -11.34 4.44
C GLY A 82 -10.49 -9.82 4.28
N LYS A 83 -9.31 -9.22 4.18
CA LYS A 83 -9.15 -7.77 3.98
C LYS A 83 -9.82 -7.31 2.68
N ARG A 84 -9.59 -8.02 1.57
CA ARG A 84 -10.28 -7.76 0.29
C ARG A 84 -11.79 -7.68 0.47
N GLY A 85 -12.39 -8.66 1.17
CA GLY A 85 -13.82 -8.67 1.46
C GLY A 85 -14.28 -7.46 2.27
N GLY A 86 -13.55 -7.08 3.32
CA GLY A 86 -13.82 -5.90 4.14
C GLY A 86 -13.75 -4.60 3.35
N VAL A 87 -12.71 -4.44 2.51
CA VAL A 87 -12.56 -3.25 1.64
C VAL A 87 -13.69 -3.18 0.61
N VAL A 88 -14.04 -4.29 -0.04
CA VAL A 88 -15.19 -4.35 -0.96
C VAL A 88 -16.49 -3.92 -0.28
N ALA A 89 -16.75 -4.41 0.94
CA ALA A 89 -17.94 -4.03 1.71
C ALA A 89 -17.95 -2.52 2.07
N MET A 90 -16.80 -1.99 2.48
CA MET A 90 -16.63 -0.56 2.79
C MET A 90 -16.89 0.31 1.55
N VAL A 91 -16.30 -0.02 0.40
CA VAL A 91 -16.49 0.74 -0.86
C VAL A 91 -17.96 0.76 -1.26
N LYS A 92 -18.64 -0.41 -1.26
CA LYS A 92 -20.07 -0.49 -1.57
C LYS A 92 -20.90 0.39 -0.65
N LYS A 93 -20.62 0.38 0.66
CA LYS A 93 -21.31 1.25 1.63
C LYS A 93 -21.12 2.73 1.32
N LEU A 94 -19.91 3.16 0.96
CA LEU A 94 -19.64 4.55 0.57
C LEU A 94 -20.39 4.92 -0.71
N GLN A 95 -20.40 4.07 -1.71
CA GLN A 95 -21.11 4.27 -2.97
C GLN A 95 -22.62 4.36 -2.76
N GLU A 96 -23.22 3.48 -1.93
CA GLU A 96 -24.63 3.51 -1.56
C GLU A 96 -25.02 4.81 -0.85
N GLN A 97 -24.09 5.44 -0.12
CA GLN A 97 -24.28 6.71 0.56
C GLN A 97 -23.98 7.92 -0.33
N GLY A 98 -23.64 7.73 -1.60
CA GLY A 98 -23.27 8.80 -2.53
C GLY A 98 -21.97 9.51 -2.18
N VAL A 99 -21.06 8.86 -1.45
CA VAL A 99 -19.75 9.41 -1.08
C VAL A 99 -18.78 9.18 -2.22
N LYS A 100 -18.07 10.23 -2.65
CA LYS A 100 -17.02 10.11 -3.67
C LYS A 100 -15.86 9.30 -3.13
N ILE A 101 -15.55 8.22 -3.84
CA ILE A 101 -14.32 7.42 -3.74
C ILE A 101 -13.93 7.03 -5.17
N ASP A 102 -12.70 7.34 -5.57
CA ASP A 102 -12.25 7.14 -6.95
C ASP A 102 -11.40 5.87 -7.10
N GLY A 103 -10.77 5.41 -6.03
CA GLY A 103 -9.94 4.22 -6.15
C GLY A 103 -9.40 3.67 -4.83
N ILE A 104 -8.64 2.60 -5.01
CA ILE A 104 -7.99 1.83 -3.94
C ILE A 104 -6.48 1.86 -4.15
N GLY A 105 -5.76 2.22 -3.10
CA GLY A 105 -4.31 2.07 -3.01
C GLY A 105 -3.97 0.71 -2.38
N MET A 106 -3.20 -0.10 -3.11
CA MET A 106 -2.60 -1.33 -2.60
C MET A 106 -1.13 -1.04 -2.31
N GLN A 107 -0.71 -1.03 -1.04
CA GLN A 107 0.66 -0.67 -0.66
C GLN A 107 1.71 -1.56 -1.34
N ALA A 108 1.44 -2.86 -1.45
CA ALA A 108 2.31 -3.84 -2.09
C ALA A 108 3.69 -3.98 -1.41
N HIS A 109 3.70 -4.01 -0.08
CA HIS A 109 4.85 -4.48 0.70
C HIS A 109 4.92 -6.01 0.60
N VAL A 110 5.66 -6.51 -0.37
CA VAL A 110 5.69 -7.93 -0.70
C VAL A 110 7.03 -8.59 -0.40
N SER A 111 7.11 -9.91 -0.57
CA SER A 111 8.36 -10.67 -0.51
C SER A 111 8.53 -11.53 -1.77
N LEU A 112 9.64 -12.27 -1.86
CA LEU A 112 9.88 -13.18 -2.98
C LEU A 112 8.77 -14.22 -3.15
N GLU A 113 8.18 -14.69 -2.03
CA GLU A 113 7.21 -15.77 -2.04
C GLU A 113 5.77 -15.29 -1.77
N HIS A 114 5.59 -14.16 -1.09
CA HIS A 114 4.28 -13.69 -0.66
C HIS A 114 4.00 -12.25 -1.10
N PRO A 115 2.72 -11.94 -1.41
CA PRO A 115 1.60 -12.87 -1.56
C PRO A 115 1.72 -13.70 -2.85
N GLU A 116 0.89 -14.75 -3.00
CA GLU A 116 0.69 -15.39 -4.30
C GLU A 116 0.15 -14.36 -5.30
N LEU A 117 0.68 -14.36 -6.54
CA LEU A 117 0.25 -13.42 -7.58
C LEU A 117 -1.24 -13.52 -7.88
N SER A 118 -1.79 -14.74 -7.88
CA SER A 118 -3.22 -14.98 -8.10
C SER A 118 -4.11 -14.32 -7.04
N GLU A 119 -3.67 -14.28 -5.78
CA GLU A 119 -4.43 -13.61 -4.71
C GLU A 119 -4.33 -12.08 -4.81
N PHE A 120 -3.17 -11.59 -5.24
CA PHE A 120 -3.00 -10.16 -5.51
C PHE A 120 -3.88 -9.73 -6.70
N GLU A 121 -3.87 -10.50 -7.78
CA GLU A 121 -4.72 -10.29 -8.96
C GLU A 121 -6.21 -10.31 -8.60
N ALA A 122 -6.66 -11.31 -7.84
CA ALA A 122 -8.06 -11.40 -7.41
C ALA A 122 -8.52 -10.16 -6.63
N SER A 123 -7.61 -9.48 -5.90
CA SER A 123 -7.95 -8.23 -5.23
C SER A 123 -8.05 -7.07 -6.20
N MET A 124 -7.13 -6.96 -7.15
CA MET A 124 -7.18 -5.95 -8.21
C MET A 124 -8.48 -6.07 -9.01
N GLU A 125 -8.85 -7.29 -9.43
CA GLU A 125 -10.10 -7.58 -10.15
C GLU A 125 -11.34 -7.22 -9.32
N ALA A 126 -11.34 -7.56 -8.01
CA ALA A 126 -12.46 -7.24 -7.15
C ALA A 126 -12.67 -5.73 -6.98
N PHE A 127 -11.60 -4.95 -6.92
CA PHE A 127 -11.68 -3.49 -6.83
C PHE A 127 -12.03 -2.86 -8.19
N GLY A 128 -11.45 -3.33 -9.30
CA GLY A 128 -11.79 -2.91 -10.65
C GLY A 128 -13.27 -3.16 -10.98
N ALA A 129 -13.84 -4.31 -10.54
CA ALA A 129 -15.25 -4.62 -10.72
C ALA A 129 -16.22 -3.68 -9.99
N LEU A 130 -15.75 -2.91 -9.01
CA LEU A 130 -16.50 -1.84 -8.35
C LEU A 130 -16.38 -0.49 -9.07
N GLY A 131 -15.70 -0.43 -10.21
CA GLY A 131 -15.38 0.80 -10.92
C GLY A 131 -14.27 1.63 -10.26
N MET A 132 -13.48 1.03 -9.36
CA MET A 132 -12.39 1.72 -8.70
C MET A 132 -11.13 1.72 -9.56
N LYS A 133 -10.41 2.85 -9.57
CA LYS A 133 -9.00 2.87 -9.97
C LYS A 133 -8.18 2.09 -8.93
N VAL A 134 -7.16 1.40 -9.38
CA VAL A 134 -6.20 0.73 -8.51
C VAL A 134 -4.85 1.43 -8.64
N MET A 135 -4.25 1.81 -7.52
CA MET A 135 -2.87 2.28 -7.46
C MET A 135 -2.03 1.32 -6.62
N ILE A 136 -0.83 1.05 -7.08
CA ILE A 136 0.20 0.44 -6.26
C ILE A 136 0.98 1.59 -5.63
N THR A 137 0.87 1.73 -4.31
CA THR A 137 1.22 3.00 -3.64
C THR A 137 2.57 3.00 -2.96
N GLU A 138 3.07 1.83 -2.54
CA GLU A 138 4.24 1.74 -1.66
C GLU A 138 5.08 0.49 -1.96
N MET A 139 5.20 0.12 -3.24
CA MET A 139 5.80 -1.16 -3.62
C MET A 139 7.24 -1.30 -3.14
N ASP A 140 7.51 -2.38 -2.44
CA ASP A 140 8.83 -2.91 -2.17
C ASP A 140 8.80 -4.45 -2.14
N VAL A 141 9.93 -5.10 -2.49
CA VAL A 141 10.06 -6.55 -2.51
C VAL A 141 11.17 -6.98 -1.56
N SER A 142 10.80 -7.44 -0.37
CA SER A 142 11.78 -7.96 0.60
C SER A 142 12.36 -9.29 0.13
N VAL A 143 13.70 -9.41 0.20
CA VAL A 143 14.41 -10.66 -0.06
C VAL A 143 14.71 -11.46 1.20
N LEU A 144 14.37 -10.90 2.37
CA LEU A 144 14.67 -11.52 3.66
C LEU A 144 13.53 -12.45 4.11
N PRO A 145 13.87 -13.46 4.92
CA PRO A 145 12.85 -14.32 5.52
C PRO A 145 11.82 -13.53 6.33
N MET A 146 10.56 -13.93 6.23
CA MET A 146 9.50 -13.33 7.04
C MET A 146 9.77 -13.54 8.53
N ALA A 147 9.80 -12.43 9.27
CA ALA A 147 10.01 -12.46 10.71
C ALA A 147 8.72 -12.75 11.49
N ILE A 148 7.56 -12.42 10.93
CA ILE A 148 6.21 -12.62 11.48
C ILE A 148 5.29 -13.14 10.39
N ARG A 149 4.35 -14.01 10.75
CA ARG A 149 3.42 -14.64 9.79
C ARG A 149 2.17 -13.81 9.49
N SER A 150 1.85 -12.86 10.35
CA SER A 150 0.74 -11.92 10.14
C SER A 150 1.25 -10.52 10.43
N PHE A 151 0.99 -9.60 9.52
CA PHE A 151 1.13 -8.18 9.80
C PHE A 151 -0.13 -7.74 10.55
N ASP A 152 0.04 -7.28 11.77
CA ASP A 152 -0.88 -6.34 12.35
C ASP A 152 -0.25 -4.96 12.26
N SER A 153 -1.07 -3.95 12.34
CA SER A 153 -0.67 -2.55 12.22
C SER A 153 0.14 -2.02 13.39
N ASP A 154 0.53 -2.89 14.33
CA ASP A 154 1.35 -2.46 15.47
C ASP A 154 2.82 -2.38 15.07
N ILE A 155 3.20 -1.21 14.54
CA ILE A 155 4.60 -0.86 14.25
C ILE A 155 5.50 -0.84 15.51
N ALA A 156 4.92 -0.94 16.70
CA ALA A 156 5.68 -1.08 17.95
C ALA A 156 6.17 -2.52 18.19
N ARG A 157 5.73 -3.50 17.39
CA ARG A 157 6.28 -4.86 17.44
C ARG A 157 7.73 -4.89 17.00
N ASN A 158 8.62 -4.96 17.98
CA ASN A 158 10.01 -5.32 17.75
C ASN A 158 10.16 -6.85 17.85
N VAL A 159 10.50 -7.48 16.74
CA VAL A 159 10.97 -8.86 16.74
C VAL A 159 12.46 -8.84 17.06
N GLU A 160 12.87 -9.66 18.03
CA GLU A 160 14.27 -9.76 18.40
C GLU A 160 15.13 -10.18 17.19
N TYR A 161 16.26 -9.51 16.99
CA TYR A 161 17.21 -9.83 15.94
C TYR A 161 17.74 -11.25 16.07
N GLN A 162 17.71 -12.00 14.98
CA GLN A 162 18.30 -13.31 14.84
C GLN A 162 19.04 -13.35 13.50
N GLU A 163 20.26 -13.91 13.47
CA GLU A 163 21.07 -14.01 12.25
C GLU A 163 20.33 -14.66 11.07
N ARG A 164 19.49 -15.68 11.37
CA ARG A 164 18.67 -16.34 10.33
C ARG A 164 17.67 -15.40 9.65
N LEU A 165 17.32 -14.27 10.27
CA LEU A 165 16.42 -13.24 9.72
C LEU A 165 17.16 -12.17 8.93
N ASN A 166 18.50 -12.26 8.84
CA ASN A 166 19.35 -11.33 8.10
C ASN A 166 20.51 -12.05 7.41
N PRO A 167 20.25 -13.01 6.50
CA PRO A 167 21.26 -13.91 5.94
C PRO A 167 22.21 -13.23 4.94
N TYR A 168 21.90 -12.02 4.44
CA TYR A 168 22.61 -11.42 3.31
C TYR A 168 23.42 -10.17 3.69
N THR A 169 24.04 -10.15 4.86
CA THR A 169 24.85 -9.01 5.36
C THR A 169 26.10 -8.74 4.53
N ALA A 170 26.64 -9.76 3.86
CA ALA A 170 27.85 -9.66 3.02
C ALA A 170 27.54 -9.43 1.52
N GLY A 171 26.27 -9.22 1.17
CA GLY A 171 25.82 -9.04 -0.21
C GLY A 171 24.78 -10.08 -0.63
N LEU A 172 24.07 -9.79 -1.70
CA LEU A 172 22.99 -10.61 -2.21
C LEU A 172 23.52 -11.72 -3.13
N PRO A 173 23.22 -13.02 -2.88
CA PRO A 173 23.57 -14.09 -3.80
C PRO A 173 22.92 -13.90 -5.17
N ASP A 174 23.58 -14.31 -6.25
CA ASP A 174 23.07 -14.17 -7.62
C ASP A 174 21.69 -14.81 -7.82
N SER A 175 21.46 -15.97 -7.23
CA SER A 175 20.15 -16.66 -7.32
C SER A 175 19.02 -15.84 -6.66
N VAL A 176 19.30 -15.15 -5.56
CA VAL A 176 18.32 -14.30 -4.87
C VAL A 176 18.10 -13.01 -5.65
N ARG A 177 19.16 -12.45 -6.25
CA ARG A 177 19.06 -11.29 -7.14
C ARG A 177 18.17 -11.59 -8.36
N VAL A 178 18.36 -12.76 -8.98
CA VAL A 178 17.49 -13.20 -10.11
C VAL A 178 16.05 -13.35 -9.64
N ALA A 179 15.81 -14.00 -8.51
CA ALA A 179 14.46 -14.15 -7.96
C ALA A 179 13.79 -12.79 -7.63
N PHE A 180 14.56 -11.83 -7.14
CA PHE A 180 14.10 -10.45 -6.91
C PHE A 180 13.68 -9.79 -8.23
N ASP A 181 14.52 -9.85 -9.25
CA ASP A 181 14.21 -9.29 -10.56
C ASP A 181 12.97 -9.95 -11.18
N ASP A 182 12.88 -11.29 -11.12
CA ASP A 182 11.73 -12.06 -11.63
C ASP A 182 10.45 -11.65 -10.90
N ARG A 183 10.50 -11.49 -9.59
CA ARG A 183 9.34 -11.10 -8.79
C ARG A 183 8.78 -9.74 -9.19
N TYR A 184 9.63 -8.74 -9.39
CA TYR A 184 9.21 -7.43 -9.90
C TYR A 184 8.63 -7.53 -11.30
N VAL A 185 9.28 -8.25 -12.21
CA VAL A 185 8.81 -8.44 -13.58
C VAL A 185 7.43 -9.11 -13.60
N ASP A 186 7.20 -10.11 -12.76
CA ASP A 186 5.90 -10.79 -12.67
C ASP A 186 4.79 -9.86 -12.17
N PHE A 187 5.07 -9.02 -11.16
CA PHE A 187 4.12 -8.00 -10.73
C PHE A 187 3.84 -6.97 -11.83
N PHE A 188 4.87 -6.48 -12.51
CA PHE A 188 4.67 -5.50 -13.57
C PHE A 188 3.93 -6.06 -14.77
N LYS A 189 4.13 -7.34 -15.14
CA LYS A 189 3.29 -8.03 -16.13
C LYS A 189 1.82 -8.07 -15.70
N LEU A 190 1.59 -8.33 -14.40
CA LEU A 190 0.26 -8.34 -13.83
C LEU A 190 -0.39 -6.94 -13.90
N PHE A 191 0.36 -5.88 -13.57
CA PHE A 191 -0.14 -4.51 -13.64
C PHE A 191 -0.46 -4.09 -15.08
N LEU A 192 0.38 -4.43 -16.05
CA LEU A 192 0.15 -4.18 -17.47
C LEU A 192 -1.05 -4.96 -18.02
N LYS A 193 -1.28 -6.18 -17.54
CA LYS A 193 -2.47 -6.97 -17.92
C LYS A 193 -3.78 -6.27 -17.53
N HIS A 194 -3.76 -5.42 -16.52
CA HIS A 194 -4.92 -4.72 -15.94
C HIS A 194 -4.79 -3.19 -16.03
N ASP A 195 -4.15 -2.68 -17.08
CA ASP A 195 -3.88 -1.24 -17.29
C ASP A 195 -5.15 -0.40 -17.52
N ASP A 196 -6.29 -1.04 -17.77
CA ASP A 196 -7.60 -0.40 -17.86
C ASP A 196 -8.06 0.22 -16.53
N TYR A 197 -7.61 -0.29 -15.38
CA TYR A 197 -7.90 0.28 -14.07
C TYR A 197 -6.66 0.44 -13.15
N VAL A 198 -5.54 -0.19 -13.44
CA VAL A 198 -4.28 0.05 -12.72
C VAL A 198 -3.60 1.31 -13.27
N THR A 199 -3.62 2.38 -12.49
CA THR A 199 -3.27 3.73 -13.00
C THR A 199 -1.88 4.22 -12.60
N ARG A 200 -1.27 3.61 -11.57
CA ARG A 200 0.03 4.06 -11.04
C ARG A 200 0.73 2.96 -10.26
N VAL A 201 2.05 2.95 -10.36
CA VAL A 201 2.93 2.20 -9.47
C VAL A 201 3.93 3.16 -8.83
N THR A 202 3.99 3.17 -7.51
CA THR A 202 4.94 3.95 -6.71
C THR A 202 5.76 3.00 -5.84
N VAL A 203 7.08 3.12 -5.87
CA VAL A 203 7.98 2.38 -4.99
C VAL A 203 8.21 3.14 -3.69
N TRP A 204 8.37 2.41 -2.57
CA TRP A 204 8.46 3.01 -1.24
C TRP A 204 9.90 3.29 -0.81
N GLY A 205 10.55 4.15 -1.56
CA GLY A 205 11.92 4.58 -1.34
C GLY A 205 12.72 4.66 -2.64
N VAL A 206 13.96 5.15 -2.55
CA VAL A 206 14.84 5.31 -3.71
C VAL A 206 15.85 4.19 -3.79
N ASN A 207 16.59 3.94 -2.71
CA ASN A 207 17.66 2.95 -2.66
C ASN A 207 17.54 2.02 -1.44
N ASP A 208 18.22 0.89 -1.51
CA ASP A 208 18.16 -0.15 -0.47
C ASP A 208 18.61 0.34 0.92
N GLY A 209 19.44 1.39 1.00
CA GLY A 209 19.91 1.96 2.25
C GLY A 209 18.81 2.71 3.01
N ASP A 210 17.89 3.33 2.28
CA ASP A 210 16.78 4.12 2.84
C ASP A 210 15.51 3.28 3.07
N SER A 211 15.53 1.97 2.76
CA SER A 211 14.37 1.11 2.95
C SER A 211 14.01 0.96 4.42
N TRP A 212 12.74 1.21 4.77
CA TRP A 212 12.20 1.00 6.10
C TRP A 212 12.30 -0.47 6.57
N LYS A 213 12.36 -1.41 5.61
CA LYS A 213 12.53 -2.85 5.87
C LYS A 213 13.86 -3.19 6.55
N ASN A 214 14.84 -2.29 6.53
CA ASN A 214 16.09 -2.47 7.27
C ASN A 214 15.87 -2.43 8.80
N ASP A 215 14.82 -1.76 9.26
CA ASP A 215 14.56 -1.56 10.69
C ASP A 215 13.20 -2.11 11.16
N PHE A 216 12.37 -2.59 10.25
CA PHE A 216 11.06 -3.16 10.60
C PHE A 216 10.80 -4.49 9.86
N PRO A 217 10.20 -5.50 10.49
CA PRO A 217 9.86 -5.61 11.92
C PRO A 217 11.06 -5.99 12.82
N VAL A 218 12.24 -6.13 12.25
CA VAL A 218 13.49 -6.45 12.95
C VAL A 218 14.50 -5.35 12.66
N ARG A 219 14.97 -4.69 13.71
CA ARG A 219 15.91 -3.59 13.57
C ARG A 219 17.30 -4.07 13.17
N GLY A 220 17.95 -3.32 12.27
CA GLY A 220 19.33 -3.56 11.86
C GLY A 220 19.49 -4.69 10.85
N ARG A 221 18.46 -5.00 10.06
CA ARG A 221 18.57 -5.92 8.92
C ARG A 221 19.19 -5.23 7.70
N THR A 222 19.66 -6.04 6.76
CA THR A 222 20.17 -5.59 5.47
C THR A 222 19.27 -6.14 4.37
N ASP A 223 18.22 -5.39 4.02
CA ASP A 223 17.29 -5.79 2.96
C ASP A 223 17.65 -5.12 1.62
N TYR A 224 17.17 -5.68 0.50
CA TYR A 224 17.50 -5.26 -0.87
C TYR A 224 16.22 -5.06 -1.68
N THR A 225 15.36 -4.14 -1.21
CA THR A 225 13.95 -4.08 -1.60
C THR A 225 13.65 -3.21 -2.82
N LEU A 226 14.56 -2.31 -3.22
CA LEU A 226 14.29 -1.21 -4.14
C LEU A 226 15.08 -1.33 -5.45
N PHE A 227 14.91 -0.35 -6.35
CA PHE A 227 15.49 -0.36 -7.69
C PHE A 227 16.96 0.07 -7.73
N PHE A 228 17.41 0.81 -6.74
CA PHE A 228 18.80 1.21 -6.61
C PHE A 228 19.44 0.55 -5.39
N ASP A 229 20.72 0.21 -5.53
CA ASP A 229 21.50 -0.32 -4.41
C ASP A 229 21.90 0.79 -3.42
N ARG A 230 22.65 0.42 -2.37
CA ARG A 230 23.11 1.37 -1.33
C ARG A 230 24.09 2.43 -1.84
N ASP A 231 24.73 2.20 -2.97
CA ASP A 231 25.64 3.13 -3.64
C ASP A 231 24.92 3.95 -4.74
N ASN A 232 23.57 3.91 -4.77
CA ASN A 232 22.71 4.55 -5.76
C ASN A 232 22.97 4.05 -7.20
N GLN A 233 23.48 2.83 -7.36
CA GLN A 233 23.63 2.24 -8.69
C GLN A 233 22.33 1.51 -9.07
N PRO A 234 21.91 1.60 -10.35
CA PRO A 234 20.71 0.91 -10.82
C PRO A 234 20.89 -0.61 -10.77
N LYS A 235 19.93 -1.30 -10.22
CA LYS A 235 19.89 -2.77 -10.21
C LYS A 235 19.37 -3.31 -11.54
N SER A 236 19.69 -4.57 -11.85
CA SER A 236 19.30 -5.25 -13.11
C SER A 236 17.79 -5.24 -13.38
N VAL A 237 16.97 -5.20 -12.37
CA VAL A 237 15.51 -5.11 -12.49
C VAL A 237 15.05 -3.92 -13.34
N ILE A 238 15.74 -2.78 -13.26
CA ILE A 238 15.37 -1.58 -14.03
C ILE A 238 15.43 -1.86 -15.54
N SER A 239 16.53 -2.46 -16.03
CA SER A 239 16.66 -2.78 -17.45
C SER A 239 15.60 -3.78 -17.89
N ARG A 240 15.28 -4.80 -17.08
CA ARG A 240 14.25 -5.79 -17.37
C ARG A 240 12.85 -5.17 -17.45
N LEU A 241 12.52 -4.21 -16.56
CA LEU A 241 11.25 -3.49 -16.61
C LEU A 241 11.15 -2.54 -17.82
N ILE A 242 12.27 -1.88 -18.18
CA ILE A 242 12.31 -1.08 -19.42
C ILE A 242 12.08 -1.96 -20.66
N ASP A 243 12.69 -3.13 -20.71
CA ASP A 243 12.51 -4.04 -21.84
C ASP A 243 11.07 -4.58 -21.89
N LEU A 244 10.49 -4.96 -20.75
CA LEU A 244 9.07 -5.32 -20.65
C LEU A 244 8.13 -4.20 -21.17
N ALA A 245 8.43 -2.94 -20.84
CA ALA A 245 7.63 -1.80 -21.32
C ALA A 245 7.75 -1.54 -22.84
N LYS A 246 8.80 -2.02 -23.51
CA LYS A 246 8.93 -1.90 -24.96
C LYS A 246 8.18 -3.00 -25.73
N GLU A 247 7.87 -4.10 -25.06
CA GLU A 247 7.17 -5.26 -25.64
C GLU A 247 5.64 -5.09 -25.63
N ASN A 248 5.14 -4.15 -24.82
CA ASN A 248 3.74 -3.79 -24.68
C ASN A 248 3.44 -2.41 -25.27
#